data_709bef1cb88f09a9016e3b96d5b7729a
#
_entry.id   709bef1cb88f09a9016e3b96d5b7729a
#
_cell.length_a   1.000
_cell.length_b   1.000
_cell.length_c   1.000
_cell.angle_alpha   90.00
_cell.angle_beta   90.00
_cell.angle_gamma   90.00
#
_symmetry.space_group_name_H-M   'P 1'
#
loop_
_entity.id
_entity.type
_entity.pdbx_description
1 polymer ?
#
loop_
_entity_poly.entity_id
_entity_poly.type
_entity_poly.pdbx_seq_one_letter_code
_entity_poly.pdbx_strand_id
1 'polypeptide(L)'
;MKIGEFAKVNKTTIDTIRHYMDMSILNPDKNGTYYDFDDHAQKDYETIIALKQLGFSISEIQTLMLFERIGKYTGYNQRKTYKAFYKNKLQWIDDELNRLKTMQEKLEDAIDAMPENNEEDSRVAGAPLDALSMLFCKKCQQAYRLIDGHVDQGEVLNGIMTCSCGERLVIHEGIVYGEGALNSSEAFVFDDTFIEDYVQTTHIDYLKNLHLTLQWARNYSIFKNADKGSILELGSGRGFFLRNMIEMIPKQSVYIAVDHNPNAHQWLKKDLANAGKNLKILYLCCDFNEIPLQEHSIDYLIDATGSTNYAFDHSDFLMDSIVTLLKQTCLYQGHFLLFENFSLNTLIPKDRRKWFQKEGVQDELSKLGFKCMRHYETQLISKGGPGEDFFVDGEKIYNYLYIGKL
;
A
#
# COMPACT_ATOMS: atom_id res chain seq x y z
N MET A 1 -1.71 -20.35 -51.33
CA MET A 1 -1.04 -21.02 -50.14
C MET A 1 -2.06 -21.21 -49.02
N LYS A 2 -1.80 -22.15 -48.07
CA LYS A 2 -2.67 -22.37 -46.91
C LYS A 2 -2.50 -21.32 -45.83
N ILE A 3 -3.48 -21.13 -44.95
CA ILE A 3 -3.51 -20.10 -43.92
C ILE A 3 -2.25 -20.15 -42.98
N GLY A 4 -1.76 -21.32 -42.62
CA GLY A 4 -0.57 -21.43 -41.76
C GLY A 4 0.71 -21.01 -42.46
N GLU A 5 0.83 -21.26 -43.74
CA GLU A 5 1.95 -20.81 -44.58
C GLU A 5 1.90 -19.30 -44.80
N PHE A 6 0.70 -18.76 -45.09
CA PHE A 6 0.46 -17.34 -45.23
C PHE A 6 0.78 -16.55 -43.95
N ALA A 7 0.36 -17.07 -42.80
CA ALA A 7 0.68 -16.47 -41.52
C ALA A 7 2.19 -16.46 -41.25
N LYS A 8 2.90 -17.55 -41.59
CA LYS A 8 4.36 -17.66 -41.44
C LYS A 8 5.10 -16.69 -42.33
N VAL A 9 4.72 -16.59 -43.62
CA VAL A 9 5.32 -15.66 -44.61
C VAL A 9 5.17 -14.23 -44.13
N ASN A 10 3.99 -13.88 -43.58
CA ASN A 10 3.64 -12.53 -43.14
C ASN A 10 4.02 -12.26 -41.68
N LYS A 11 4.75 -13.17 -40.99
CA LYS A 11 5.21 -13.05 -39.60
C LYS A 11 4.08 -12.66 -38.63
N THR A 12 2.92 -13.30 -38.78
CA THR A 12 1.72 -13.05 -38.00
C THR A 12 1.11 -14.36 -37.48
N THR A 13 0.05 -14.28 -36.69
CA THR A 13 -0.66 -15.45 -36.17
C THR A 13 -1.83 -15.86 -37.07
N ILE A 14 -2.19 -17.14 -37.04
CA ILE A 14 -3.37 -17.66 -37.75
C ILE A 14 -4.64 -16.94 -37.25
N ASP A 15 -4.72 -16.62 -35.97
CA ASP A 15 -5.88 -15.95 -35.37
C ASP A 15 -6.01 -14.50 -35.88
N THR A 16 -4.89 -13.80 -36.07
CA THR A 16 -4.89 -12.48 -36.75
C THR A 16 -5.43 -12.57 -38.15
N ILE A 17 -5.02 -13.57 -38.92
CA ILE A 17 -5.52 -13.78 -40.29
C ILE A 17 -7.02 -14.09 -40.26
N ARG A 18 -7.48 -14.97 -39.36
CA ARG A 18 -8.91 -15.27 -39.20
C ARG A 18 -9.71 -14.01 -38.87
N HIS A 19 -9.21 -13.22 -37.92
CA HIS A 19 -9.86 -11.95 -37.57
C HIS A 19 -10.02 -11.01 -38.76
N TYR A 20 -9.00 -10.87 -39.62
CA TYR A 20 -9.09 -10.07 -40.82
C TYR A 20 -10.06 -10.66 -41.84
N MET A 21 -10.20 -11.97 -41.93
CA MET A 21 -11.22 -12.64 -42.74
C MET A 21 -12.63 -12.38 -42.20
N ASP A 22 -12.82 -12.51 -40.88
CA ASP A 22 -14.12 -12.25 -40.22
C ASP A 22 -14.56 -10.80 -40.41
N MET A 23 -13.61 -9.86 -40.44
CA MET A 23 -13.85 -8.46 -40.75
C MET A 23 -14.03 -8.20 -42.27
N SER A 24 -13.96 -9.21 -43.10
CA SER A 24 -14.08 -9.09 -44.59
C SER A 24 -13.04 -8.16 -45.21
N ILE A 25 -11.92 -7.90 -44.55
CA ILE A 25 -10.82 -7.08 -45.11
C ILE A 25 -9.80 -7.94 -45.82
N LEU A 26 -9.70 -9.22 -45.50
CA LEU A 26 -8.88 -10.24 -46.15
C LEU A 26 -9.80 -11.34 -46.69
N ASN A 27 -9.89 -11.47 -48.03
CA ASN A 27 -10.84 -12.40 -48.66
C ASN A 27 -10.10 -13.39 -49.58
N PRO A 28 -9.49 -14.44 -49.03
CA PRO A 28 -8.89 -15.49 -49.82
C PRO A 28 -9.93 -16.31 -50.54
N ASP A 29 -9.60 -16.85 -51.71
CA ASP A 29 -10.46 -17.74 -52.46
C ASP A 29 -10.72 -19.04 -51.66
N LYS A 30 -11.95 -19.58 -51.82
CA LYS A 30 -12.32 -20.86 -51.22
C LYS A 30 -12.22 -21.98 -52.22
N ASN A 31 -11.23 -22.87 -52.03
CA ASN A 31 -11.04 -24.05 -52.87
C ASN A 31 -11.46 -25.30 -52.09
N GLY A 32 -12.71 -25.74 -52.27
CA GLY A 32 -13.29 -26.85 -51.50
C GLY A 32 -13.47 -26.52 -50.01
N THR A 33 -12.78 -27.28 -49.14
CA THR A 33 -12.78 -27.08 -47.69
C THR A 33 -11.71 -26.14 -47.18
N TYR A 34 -10.80 -25.67 -48.03
CA TYR A 34 -9.64 -24.85 -47.66
C TYR A 34 -9.71 -23.47 -48.29
N TYR A 35 -9.15 -22.49 -47.57
CA TYR A 35 -8.89 -21.17 -48.10
C TYR A 35 -7.55 -21.14 -48.86
N ASP A 36 -7.52 -20.55 -50.03
CA ASP A 36 -6.30 -20.35 -50.84
C ASP A 36 -5.92 -18.89 -50.86
N PHE A 37 -4.78 -18.57 -50.25
CA PHE A 37 -4.24 -17.21 -50.20
C PHE A 37 -3.34 -16.99 -51.41
N ASP A 38 -3.86 -16.25 -52.38
CA ASP A 38 -3.20 -15.89 -53.62
C ASP A 38 -2.51 -14.50 -53.53
N ASP A 39 -2.03 -13.99 -54.66
CA ASP A 39 -1.41 -12.67 -54.74
C ASP A 39 -2.36 -11.52 -54.41
N HIS A 40 -3.68 -11.71 -54.58
CA HIS A 40 -4.67 -10.73 -54.17
C HIS A 40 -4.80 -10.65 -52.66
N ALA A 41 -4.84 -11.79 -52.03
CA ALA A 41 -4.86 -11.86 -50.57
C ALA A 41 -3.57 -11.26 -49.96
N GLN A 42 -2.42 -11.46 -50.64
CA GLN A 42 -1.17 -10.85 -50.21
C GLN A 42 -1.20 -9.32 -50.28
N LYS A 43 -1.71 -8.75 -51.39
CA LYS A 43 -1.87 -7.30 -51.55
C LYS A 43 -2.86 -6.70 -50.54
N ASP A 44 -3.97 -7.39 -50.30
CA ASP A 44 -4.92 -7.00 -49.25
C ASP A 44 -4.26 -6.92 -47.89
N TYR A 45 -3.48 -7.95 -47.53
CA TYR A 45 -2.75 -7.99 -46.27
C TYR A 45 -1.73 -6.85 -46.17
N GLU A 46 -0.93 -6.62 -47.20
CA GLU A 46 0.03 -5.50 -47.27
C GLU A 46 -0.66 -4.15 -47.12
N THR A 47 -1.82 -3.98 -47.71
CA THR A 47 -2.63 -2.77 -47.58
C THR A 47 -3.13 -2.58 -46.17
N ILE A 48 -3.60 -3.65 -45.51
CA ILE A 48 -4.02 -3.62 -44.09
C ILE A 48 -2.86 -3.17 -43.23
N ILE A 49 -1.69 -3.76 -43.43
CA ILE A 49 -0.50 -3.43 -42.58
C ILE A 49 -0.04 -1.99 -42.83
N ALA A 50 -0.01 -1.53 -44.08
CA ALA A 50 0.37 -0.16 -44.39
C ALA A 50 -0.60 0.86 -43.73
N LEU A 51 -1.92 0.63 -43.80
CA LEU A 51 -2.90 1.48 -43.16
C LEU A 51 -2.80 1.47 -41.64
N LYS A 52 -2.53 0.31 -41.04
CA LYS A 52 -2.26 0.21 -39.58
C LYS A 52 -1.05 1.04 -39.15
N GLN A 53 0.04 0.99 -39.92
CA GLN A 53 1.22 1.80 -39.67
C GLN A 53 0.95 3.32 -39.74
N LEU A 54 -0.04 3.73 -40.52
CA LEU A 54 -0.50 5.11 -40.57
C LEU A 54 -1.51 5.47 -39.47
N GLY A 55 -1.72 4.55 -38.48
CA GLY A 55 -2.58 4.80 -37.31
C GLY A 55 -4.08 4.59 -37.57
N PHE A 56 -4.49 3.97 -38.71
CA PHE A 56 -5.89 3.61 -38.93
C PHE A 56 -6.29 2.43 -38.02
N SER A 57 -7.44 2.52 -37.39
CA SER A 57 -8.07 1.41 -36.67
C SER A 57 -8.57 0.35 -37.67
N ILE A 58 -8.76 -0.87 -37.18
CA ILE A 58 -9.29 -1.97 -38.02
C ILE A 58 -10.66 -1.63 -38.60
N SER A 59 -11.52 -0.92 -37.88
CA SER A 59 -12.82 -0.47 -38.37
C SER A 59 -12.73 0.57 -39.51
N GLU A 60 -11.78 1.51 -39.39
CA GLU A 60 -11.50 2.47 -40.47
C GLU A 60 -10.96 1.77 -41.72
N ILE A 61 -10.05 0.81 -41.55
CA ILE A 61 -9.49 -0.01 -42.63
C ILE A 61 -10.60 -0.83 -43.30
N GLN A 62 -11.49 -1.45 -42.52
CA GLN A 62 -12.63 -2.18 -43.01
C GLN A 62 -13.52 -1.30 -43.89
N THR A 63 -13.89 -0.14 -43.37
CA THR A 63 -14.73 0.83 -44.13
C THR A 63 -14.08 1.20 -45.45
N LEU A 64 -12.80 1.55 -45.46
CA LEU A 64 -12.05 1.97 -46.62
C LEU A 64 -11.96 0.86 -47.68
N MET A 65 -11.54 -0.36 -47.27
CA MET A 65 -11.37 -1.48 -48.20
C MET A 65 -12.68 -2.03 -48.73
N LEU A 66 -13.73 -2.11 -47.92
CA LEU A 66 -15.06 -2.53 -48.39
C LEU A 66 -15.65 -1.51 -49.37
N PHE A 67 -15.51 -0.22 -49.06
CA PHE A 67 -16.02 0.85 -49.96
C PHE A 67 -15.27 0.84 -51.28
N GLU A 68 -13.96 0.61 -51.30
CA GLU A 68 -13.16 0.45 -52.52
C GLU A 68 -13.64 -0.75 -53.35
N ARG A 69 -13.92 -1.89 -52.75
CA ARG A 69 -14.39 -3.09 -53.45
C ARG A 69 -15.78 -2.91 -54.06
N ILE A 70 -16.68 -2.23 -53.34
CA ILE A 70 -18.05 -1.94 -53.83
C ILE A 70 -18.02 -0.88 -54.93
N GLY A 71 -17.21 0.16 -54.76
CA GLY A 71 -17.22 1.33 -55.66
C GLY A 71 -16.53 1.09 -56.99
N LYS A 72 -15.71 0.02 -57.15
CA LYS A 72 -14.94 -0.26 -58.37
C LYS A 72 -14.26 0.99 -58.95
N TYR A 73 -13.54 1.72 -58.12
CA TYR A 73 -12.95 3.01 -58.46
C TYR A 73 -11.98 2.93 -59.62
N THR A 74 -12.04 3.91 -60.51
CA THR A 74 -10.93 4.24 -61.42
C THR A 74 -9.75 4.74 -60.57
N GLY A 75 -8.51 4.59 -61.06
CA GLY A 75 -7.32 5.03 -60.31
C GLY A 75 -7.33 6.52 -59.89
N TYR A 76 -8.11 7.38 -60.58
CA TYR A 76 -8.30 8.77 -60.17
C TYR A 76 -9.22 8.90 -58.94
N ASN A 77 -10.34 8.22 -58.94
CA ASN A 77 -11.33 8.27 -57.87
C ASN A 77 -10.76 7.60 -56.58
N GLN A 78 -10.05 6.50 -56.74
CA GLN A 78 -9.34 5.84 -55.66
C GLN A 78 -8.38 6.81 -54.97
N ARG A 79 -7.48 7.47 -55.75
CA ARG A 79 -6.52 8.44 -55.17
C ARG A 79 -7.21 9.61 -54.48
N LYS A 80 -8.30 10.11 -54.98
CA LYS A 80 -9.09 11.19 -54.35
C LYS A 80 -9.68 10.76 -53.02
N THR A 81 -10.25 9.56 -52.96
CA THR A 81 -10.87 9.00 -51.77
C THR A 81 -9.82 8.74 -50.70
N TYR A 82 -8.74 8.05 -51.01
CA TYR A 82 -7.63 7.80 -50.04
C TYR A 82 -7.03 9.10 -49.53
N LYS A 83 -6.84 10.09 -50.40
CA LYS A 83 -6.35 11.42 -50.00
C LYS A 83 -7.26 12.10 -48.97
N ALA A 84 -8.57 11.96 -49.09
CA ALA A 84 -9.52 12.48 -48.11
C ALA A 84 -9.41 11.75 -46.76
N PHE A 85 -9.38 10.41 -46.77
CA PHE A 85 -9.19 9.62 -45.54
C PHE A 85 -7.89 9.95 -44.86
N TYR A 86 -6.79 10.05 -45.57
CA TYR A 86 -5.48 10.41 -45.01
C TYR A 86 -5.47 11.83 -44.44
N LYS A 87 -6.12 12.79 -45.07
CA LYS A 87 -6.25 14.14 -44.53
C LYS A 87 -7.06 14.17 -43.24
N ASN A 88 -8.16 13.42 -43.18
CA ASN A 88 -8.98 13.33 -41.97
C ASN A 88 -8.20 12.66 -40.85
N LYS A 89 -7.41 11.63 -41.17
CA LYS A 89 -6.55 10.97 -40.15
C LYS A 89 -5.45 11.90 -39.67
N LEU A 90 -4.82 12.64 -40.57
CA LEU A 90 -3.81 13.62 -40.20
C LEU A 90 -4.41 14.71 -39.29
N GLN A 91 -5.59 15.24 -39.63
CA GLN A 91 -6.28 16.19 -38.76
C GLN A 91 -6.57 15.63 -37.38
N TRP A 92 -7.07 14.40 -37.32
CA TRP A 92 -7.30 13.72 -36.01
C TRP A 92 -6.02 13.59 -35.21
N ILE A 93 -4.88 13.25 -35.84
CA ILE A 93 -3.57 13.19 -35.17
C ILE A 93 -3.17 14.56 -34.64
N ASP A 94 -3.33 15.63 -35.41
CA ASP A 94 -3.02 17.00 -35.02
C ASP A 94 -3.88 17.44 -33.81
N ASP A 95 -5.18 17.13 -33.85
CA ASP A 95 -6.11 17.44 -32.77
C ASP A 95 -5.72 16.68 -31.48
N GLU A 96 -5.33 15.39 -31.58
CA GLU A 96 -4.89 14.58 -30.44
C GLU A 96 -3.55 15.08 -29.88
N LEU A 97 -2.60 15.46 -30.73
CA LEU A 97 -1.35 16.08 -30.29
C LEU A 97 -1.59 17.39 -29.52
N ASN A 98 -2.50 18.24 -29.99
CA ASN A 98 -2.86 19.47 -29.31
C ASN A 98 -3.54 19.18 -27.97
N ARG A 99 -4.40 18.17 -27.90
CA ARG A 99 -5.04 17.71 -26.67
C ARG A 99 -4.00 17.23 -25.64
N LEU A 100 -3.04 16.42 -26.08
CA LEU A 100 -1.97 15.91 -25.21
C LEU A 100 -1.05 17.04 -24.70
N LYS A 101 -0.71 18.01 -25.56
CA LYS A 101 0.08 19.20 -25.13
C LYS A 101 -0.66 20.00 -24.07
N THR A 102 -1.96 20.26 -24.26
CA THR A 102 -2.76 20.97 -23.24
C THR A 102 -2.84 20.19 -21.91
N MET A 103 -2.87 18.85 -21.97
CA MET A 103 -2.83 18.02 -20.76
C MET A 103 -1.46 18.12 -20.07
N GLN A 104 -0.37 18.11 -20.84
CA GLN A 104 0.99 18.27 -20.33
C GLN A 104 1.14 19.61 -19.61
N GLU A 105 0.75 20.74 -20.26
CA GLU A 105 0.80 22.08 -19.66
C GLU A 105 0.03 22.12 -18.32
N LYS A 106 -1.17 21.54 -18.25
CA LYS A 106 -1.94 21.48 -17.02
C LYS A 106 -1.28 20.65 -15.92
N LEU A 107 -0.56 19.59 -16.28
CA LEU A 107 0.19 18.80 -15.32
C LEU A 107 1.41 19.56 -14.81
N GLU A 108 2.13 20.28 -15.68
CA GLU A 108 3.24 21.15 -15.32
C GLU A 108 2.75 22.25 -14.37
N ASP A 109 1.67 22.97 -14.71
CA ASP A 109 1.05 23.98 -13.84
C ASP A 109 0.64 23.40 -12.47
N ALA A 110 0.12 22.17 -12.44
CA ALA A 110 -0.27 21.52 -11.21
C ALA A 110 0.94 21.13 -10.34
N ILE A 111 2.05 20.73 -10.94
CA ILE A 111 3.31 20.44 -10.25
C ILE A 111 3.87 21.74 -9.66
N ASP A 112 3.93 22.82 -10.47
CA ASP A 112 4.44 24.12 -10.04
C ASP A 112 3.59 24.78 -8.93
N ALA A 113 2.29 24.46 -8.90
CA ALA A 113 1.38 24.94 -7.84
C ALA A 113 1.51 24.14 -6.52
N MET A 114 2.21 23.03 -6.50
CA MET A 114 2.47 22.30 -5.25
C MET A 114 3.43 23.11 -4.38
N PRO A 115 3.09 23.33 -3.08
CA PRO A 115 3.98 24.05 -2.19
C PRO A 115 5.30 23.29 -2.06
N GLU A 116 6.41 23.96 -2.33
CA GLU A 116 7.72 23.44 -1.96
C GLU A 116 7.75 23.32 -0.43
N ASN A 117 7.97 22.12 0.08
CA ASN A 117 8.22 21.91 1.50
C ASN A 117 9.55 22.61 1.84
N ASN A 118 9.49 23.75 2.51
CA ASN A 118 10.67 24.34 3.14
C ASN A 118 11.11 23.43 4.29
N GLU A 119 12.01 22.51 4.00
CA GLU A 119 12.58 21.57 4.99
C GLU A 119 13.40 22.28 6.09
N GLU A 120 13.73 23.57 5.90
CA GLU A 120 14.69 24.30 6.74
C GLU A 120 14.15 24.74 8.12
N ASP A 121 12.85 24.70 8.40
CA ASP A 121 12.27 25.26 9.63
C ASP A 121 11.53 24.27 10.54
N SER A 122 11.57 22.97 10.27
CA SER A 122 10.91 21.97 11.14
C SER A 122 11.79 21.65 12.34
N ARG A 123 11.43 22.16 13.52
CA ARG A 123 12.03 21.75 14.79
C ARG A 123 12.00 20.24 14.92
N VAL A 124 13.17 19.62 15.08
CA VAL A 124 13.27 18.18 15.39
C VAL A 124 12.71 17.97 16.80
N ALA A 125 11.54 17.34 16.90
CA ALA A 125 10.93 17.01 18.20
C ALA A 125 11.79 16.00 18.97
N GLY A 126 12.05 16.29 20.25
CA GLY A 126 12.73 15.36 21.17
C GLY A 126 11.76 14.36 21.81
N ALA A 127 12.29 13.44 22.62
CA ALA A 127 11.47 12.57 23.45
C ALA A 127 10.89 13.39 24.62
N PRO A 128 9.53 13.44 24.81
CA PRO A 128 8.92 14.22 25.88
C PRO A 128 9.33 13.72 27.27
N LEU A 129 9.80 14.60 28.14
CA LEU A 129 10.31 14.23 29.46
C LEU A 129 9.29 13.49 30.33
N ASP A 130 8.03 13.90 30.28
CA ASP A 130 6.92 13.23 30.99
C ASP A 130 6.64 11.83 30.43
N ALA A 131 6.81 11.61 29.12
CA ALA A 131 6.69 10.28 28.51
C ALA A 131 7.85 9.36 28.92
N LEU A 132 9.05 9.90 29.07
CA LEU A 132 10.20 9.12 29.57
C LEU A 132 9.97 8.55 30.96
N SER A 133 9.13 9.17 31.79
CA SER A 133 8.75 8.67 33.14
C SER A 133 7.96 7.35 33.09
N MET A 134 7.41 6.98 31.94
CA MET A 134 6.69 5.71 31.70
C MET A 134 7.62 4.55 31.38
N LEU A 135 8.92 4.81 31.16
CA LEU A 135 9.89 3.78 30.83
C LEU A 135 10.36 3.02 32.08
N PHE A 136 10.07 1.73 32.08
CA PHE A 136 10.42 0.79 33.13
C PHE A 136 11.20 -0.39 32.57
N CYS A 137 12.19 -0.83 33.31
CA CYS A 137 13.01 -1.98 32.94
C CYS A 137 12.19 -3.27 32.94
N LYS A 138 12.14 -3.98 31.85
CA LYS A 138 11.43 -5.26 31.76
C LYS A 138 11.98 -6.32 32.72
N LYS A 139 13.31 -6.31 33.00
CA LYS A 139 13.96 -7.30 33.84
C LYS A 139 13.65 -7.13 35.33
N CYS A 140 13.58 -5.89 35.83
CA CYS A 140 13.46 -5.63 37.26
C CYS A 140 12.31 -4.69 37.66
N GLN A 141 11.51 -4.23 36.68
CA GLN A 141 10.36 -3.35 36.87
C GLN A 141 10.68 -2.05 37.65
N GLN A 142 11.93 -1.57 37.55
CA GLN A 142 12.32 -0.27 38.07
C GLN A 142 12.35 0.79 36.95
N ALA A 143 12.00 2.02 37.32
CA ALA A 143 12.02 3.12 36.38
C ALA A 143 13.43 3.41 35.83
N TYR A 144 13.53 3.69 34.55
CA TYR A 144 14.73 4.25 33.95
C TYR A 144 14.95 5.68 34.42
N ARG A 145 16.21 6.08 34.58
CA ARG A 145 16.62 7.43 34.96
C ARG A 145 17.53 7.99 33.88
N LEU A 146 17.25 9.23 33.45
CA LEU A 146 18.14 9.98 32.57
C LEU A 146 19.42 10.31 33.33
N ILE A 147 20.56 9.78 32.91
CA ILE A 147 21.87 9.98 33.54
C ILE A 147 22.77 10.91 32.75
N ASP A 148 22.52 11.03 31.44
CA ASP A 148 23.19 11.92 30.51
C ASP A 148 22.16 12.38 29.47
N GLY A 149 22.24 13.66 29.07
CA GLY A 149 21.36 14.25 28.08
C GLY A 149 20.99 15.69 28.39
N HIS A 150 20.73 16.44 27.34
CA HIS A 150 20.26 17.82 27.43
C HIS A 150 18.74 17.90 27.29
N VAL A 151 18.12 18.56 28.26
CA VAL A 151 16.66 18.83 28.23
C VAL A 151 16.44 20.24 27.70
N ASP A 152 15.75 20.35 26.57
CA ASP A 152 15.30 21.61 26.02
C ASP A 152 13.79 21.62 25.85
N GLN A 153 13.10 22.65 26.35
CA GLN A 153 11.63 22.84 26.29
C GLN A 153 10.83 21.61 26.74
N GLY A 154 11.36 20.81 27.70
CA GLY A 154 10.70 19.62 28.22
C GLY A 154 10.89 18.35 27.38
N GLU A 155 11.82 18.37 26.44
CA GLU A 155 12.14 17.25 25.55
C GLU A 155 13.65 16.93 25.61
N VAL A 156 13.98 15.66 25.31
CA VAL A 156 15.35 15.15 25.22
C VAL A 156 15.63 14.72 23.78
N LEU A 157 16.57 15.38 23.14
CA LEU A 157 16.97 15.03 21.78
C LEU A 157 17.97 13.89 21.75
N ASN A 158 19.01 13.98 22.60
CA ASN A 158 20.00 12.91 22.77
C ASN A 158 20.25 12.68 24.25
N GLY A 159 20.40 11.42 24.64
CA GLY A 159 20.63 11.10 26.05
C GLY A 159 20.81 9.61 26.32
N ILE A 160 21.15 9.28 27.55
CA ILE A 160 21.28 7.91 28.04
C ILE A 160 20.39 7.76 29.28
N MET A 161 19.57 6.73 29.30
CA MET A 161 18.79 6.33 30.45
C MET A 161 19.31 5.02 31.01
N THR A 162 19.34 4.88 32.32
CA THR A 162 19.86 3.67 33.01
C THR A 162 18.88 3.21 34.08
N CYS A 163 18.70 1.89 34.16
CA CYS A 163 18.02 1.23 35.26
C CYS A 163 18.99 0.86 36.36
N SER A 164 18.48 0.70 37.56
CA SER A 164 19.27 0.24 38.73
C SER A 164 19.94 -1.14 38.57
N CYS A 165 19.42 -2.00 37.70
CA CYS A 165 20.00 -3.29 37.34
C CYS A 165 21.11 -3.24 36.28
N GLY A 166 21.40 -2.03 35.73
CA GLY A 166 22.43 -1.82 34.72
C GLY A 166 21.95 -1.78 33.27
N GLU A 167 20.68 -2.11 33.03
CA GLU A 167 20.08 -1.97 31.69
C GLU A 167 20.08 -0.51 31.23
N ARG A 168 20.24 -0.30 29.93
CA ARG A 168 20.35 1.04 29.33
C ARG A 168 19.42 1.22 28.15
N LEU A 169 18.90 2.43 28.00
CA LEU A 169 18.24 2.91 26.79
C LEU A 169 19.01 4.11 26.26
N VAL A 170 19.09 4.25 24.95
CA VAL A 170 19.74 5.39 24.28
C VAL A 170 18.66 6.24 23.64
N ILE A 171 18.74 7.54 23.84
CA ILE A 171 17.92 8.51 23.11
C ILE A 171 18.80 9.11 22.03
N HIS A 172 18.42 8.98 20.78
CA HIS A 172 19.11 9.57 19.66
C HIS A 172 18.09 10.24 18.73
N GLU A 173 18.29 11.52 18.45
CA GLU A 173 17.36 12.34 17.69
C GLU A 173 15.90 12.25 18.18
N GLY A 174 15.70 12.15 19.50
CA GLY A 174 14.38 12.05 20.13
C GLY A 174 13.68 10.70 19.97
N ILE A 175 14.35 9.69 19.44
CA ILE A 175 13.90 8.29 19.38
C ILE A 175 14.58 7.54 20.52
N VAL A 176 13.80 6.78 21.29
CA VAL A 176 14.33 5.92 22.35
C VAL A 176 14.60 4.53 21.77
N TYR A 177 15.83 4.07 21.91
CA TYR A 177 16.28 2.78 21.41
C TYR A 177 16.43 1.78 22.56
N GLY A 178 15.82 0.60 22.39
CA GLY A 178 16.11 -0.58 23.19
C GLY A 178 17.49 -1.16 22.90
N GLU A 179 17.90 -2.14 23.68
CA GLU A 179 19.21 -2.79 23.54
C GLU A 179 19.37 -3.40 22.14
N GLY A 180 20.44 -3.04 21.45
CA GLY A 180 20.75 -3.56 20.11
C GLY A 180 20.00 -2.91 18.93
N ALA A 181 18.91 -2.18 19.17
CA ALA A 181 18.07 -1.63 18.09
C ALA A 181 18.80 -0.56 17.24
N LEU A 182 19.76 0.15 17.81
CA LEU A 182 20.54 1.18 17.11
C LEU A 182 21.44 0.62 15.99
N ASN A 183 21.78 -0.67 16.05
CA ASN A 183 22.72 -1.33 15.14
C ASN A 183 22.04 -2.33 14.19
N SER A 184 20.71 -2.38 14.11
CA SER A 184 20.01 -3.29 13.23
C SER A 184 20.17 -2.85 11.77
N SER A 185 20.96 -3.59 10.98
CA SER A 185 21.23 -3.32 9.57
C SER A 185 20.22 -3.96 8.61
N GLU A 186 19.24 -4.71 9.10
CA GLU A 186 18.31 -5.51 8.30
C GLU A 186 16.92 -4.89 8.13
N ALA A 187 16.70 -3.68 8.64
CA ALA A 187 15.40 -3.04 8.52
C ALA A 187 15.13 -2.57 7.08
N PHE A 188 13.89 -2.74 6.64
CA PHE A 188 13.42 -2.15 5.37
C PHE A 188 13.66 -0.64 5.39
N VAL A 189 14.29 -0.11 4.33
CA VAL A 189 14.63 1.31 4.23
C VAL A 189 13.50 2.04 3.48
N PHE A 190 12.82 2.92 4.18
CA PHE A 190 11.93 3.90 3.56
C PHE A 190 12.77 5.03 2.95
N ASP A 191 12.41 5.46 1.76
CA ASP A 191 13.00 6.61 1.08
C ASP A 191 11.91 7.54 0.50
N ASP A 192 12.31 8.56 -0.25
CA ASP A 192 11.37 9.52 -0.83
C ASP A 192 10.44 8.89 -1.87
N THR A 193 10.85 7.79 -2.51
CA THR A 193 10.05 7.07 -3.53
C THR A 193 9.05 6.10 -2.93
N PHE A 194 9.14 5.80 -1.63
CA PHE A 194 8.31 4.77 -0.98
C PHE A 194 6.80 4.91 -1.26
N ILE A 195 6.27 6.12 -1.20
CA ILE A 195 4.82 6.33 -1.42
C ILE A 195 4.46 6.05 -2.88
N GLU A 196 5.31 6.48 -3.83
CA GLU A 196 5.12 6.24 -5.24
C GLU A 196 5.16 4.73 -5.54
N ASP A 197 6.19 4.05 -5.05
CA ASP A 197 6.34 2.60 -5.19
C ASP A 197 5.17 1.84 -4.55
N TYR A 198 4.77 2.24 -3.35
CA TYR A 198 3.63 1.64 -2.65
C TYR A 198 2.33 1.76 -3.45
N VAL A 199 2.05 2.95 -4.03
CA VAL A 199 0.84 3.16 -4.86
C VAL A 199 0.91 2.38 -6.17
N GLN A 200 2.09 2.26 -6.79
CA GLN A 200 2.27 1.53 -8.05
C GLN A 200 2.24 0.01 -7.88
N THR A 201 2.70 -0.51 -6.75
CA THR A 201 2.82 -1.96 -6.49
C THR A 201 1.63 -2.54 -5.75
N THR A 202 0.82 -1.71 -5.08
CA THR A 202 -0.33 -2.16 -4.28
C THR A 202 -1.59 -2.31 -5.14
N HIS A 203 -2.28 -3.45 -5.02
CA HIS A 203 -3.52 -3.68 -5.75
C HIS A 203 -4.63 -2.74 -5.25
N ILE A 204 -5.44 -2.21 -6.19
CA ILE A 204 -6.50 -1.23 -5.87
C ILE A 204 -7.50 -1.72 -4.83
N ASP A 205 -7.83 -3.00 -4.80
CA ASP A 205 -8.78 -3.55 -3.81
C ASP A 205 -8.17 -3.60 -2.41
N TYR A 206 -6.83 -3.78 -2.30
CA TYR A 206 -6.13 -3.67 -1.03
C TYR A 206 -6.15 -2.22 -0.51
N LEU A 207 -5.87 -1.23 -1.37
CA LEU A 207 -5.98 0.20 -1.01
C LEU A 207 -7.40 0.58 -0.58
N LYS A 208 -8.44 0.07 -1.24
CA LYS A 208 -9.84 0.27 -0.81
C LYS A 208 -10.09 -0.29 0.59
N ASN A 209 -9.60 -1.49 0.88
CA ASN A 209 -9.75 -2.09 2.20
C ASN A 209 -9.01 -1.29 3.28
N LEU A 210 -7.80 -0.82 3.00
CA LEU A 210 -7.08 0.09 3.91
C LEU A 210 -7.86 1.38 4.16
N HIS A 211 -8.42 1.99 3.12
CA HIS A 211 -9.27 3.18 3.26
C HIS A 211 -10.50 2.91 4.14
N LEU A 212 -11.21 1.80 3.91
CA LEU A 212 -12.36 1.40 4.72
C LEU A 212 -11.97 1.14 6.18
N THR A 213 -10.81 0.54 6.42
CA THR A 213 -10.24 0.31 7.75
C THR A 213 -10.05 1.64 8.49
N LEU A 214 -9.39 2.60 7.88
CA LEU A 214 -9.15 3.91 8.48
C LEU A 214 -10.44 4.71 8.67
N GLN A 215 -11.37 4.65 7.72
CA GLN A 215 -12.69 5.27 7.83
C GLN A 215 -13.49 4.68 9.01
N TRP A 216 -13.47 3.36 9.18
CA TRP A 216 -14.10 2.68 10.30
C TRP A 216 -13.47 3.10 11.64
N ALA A 217 -12.12 3.13 11.70
CA ALA A 217 -11.38 3.56 12.88
C ALA A 217 -11.77 4.99 13.31
N ARG A 218 -11.93 5.92 12.37
CA ARG A 218 -12.39 7.29 12.64
C ARG A 218 -13.83 7.32 13.14
N ASN A 219 -14.75 6.59 12.50
CA ASN A 219 -16.16 6.58 12.85
C ASN A 219 -16.41 5.99 14.25
N TYR A 220 -15.62 5.02 14.64
CA TYR A 220 -15.73 4.27 15.90
C TYR A 220 -14.51 4.44 16.81
N SER A 221 -13.86 5.62 16.74
CA SER A 221 -12.68 5.91 17.52
C SER A 221 -12.88 5.64 19.01
N ILE A 222 -11.93 4.88 19.58
CA ILE A 222 -11.89 4.60 21.03
C ILE A 222 -11.54 5.84 21.87
N PHE A 223 -11.11 6.93 21.23
CA PHE A 223 -10.76 8.20 21.87
C PHE A 223 -11.94 9.16 22.03
N LYS A 224 -13.13 8.84 21.51
CA LYS A 224 -14.26 9.79 21.35
C LYS A 224 -14.66 10.54 22.62
N ASN A 225 -14.48 9.91 23.79
CA ASN A 225 -14.83 10.50 25.08
C ASN A 225 -13.61 10.59 26.01
N ALA A 226 -12.41 10.57 25.45
CA ALA A 226 -11.18 10.63 26.20
C ALA A 226 -10.66 12.06 26.30
N ASP A 227 -10.35 12.53 27.51
CA ASP A 227 -9.68 13.80 27.73
C ASP A 227 -8.16 13.65 27.75
N LYS A 228 -7.69 12.51 28.25
CA LYS A 228 -6.27 12.15 28.39
C LYS A 228 -6.11 10.63 28.46
N GLY A 229 -4.89 10.15 28.31
CA GLY A 229 -4.52 8.74 28.54
C GLY A 229 -3.18 8.39 27.91
N SER A 230 -2.68 7.22 28.26
CA SER A 230 -1.53 6.62 27.63
C SER A 230 -2.00 5.73 26.48
N ILE A 231 -1.49 6.00 25.27
CA ILE A 231 -1.84 5.31 24.04
C ILE A 231 -0.61 4.56 23.57
N LEU A 232 -0.72 3.26 23.36
CA LEU A 232 0.32 2.42 22.80
C LEU A 232 -0.09 1.98 21.40
N GLU A 233 0.73 2.27 20.39
CA GLU A 233 0.57 1.75 19.02
C GLU A 233 1.67 0.73 18.72
N LEU A 234 1.27 -0.47 18.31
CA LEU A 234 2.15 -1.56 17.89
C LEU A 234 2.33 -1.51 16.37
N GLY A 235 3.58 -1.46 15.90
CA GLY A 235 3.91 -1.41 14.49
C GLY A 235 3.53 -0.08 13.85
N SER A 236 3.99 1.03 14.44
CA SER A 236 3.62 2.38 13.97
C SER A 236 4.08 2.66 12.53
N GLY A 237 5.14 2.01 12.04
CA GLY A 237 5.66 2.21 10.70
C GLY A 237 5.81 3.69 10.34
N ARG A 238 5.35 4.08 9.16
CA ARG A 238 5.25 5.48 8.72
C ARG A 238 4.00 6.22 9.24
N GLY A 239 3.29 5.62 10.22
CA GLY A 239 2.18 6.27 10.91
C GLY A 239 0.90 6.40 10.10
N PHE A 240 0.57 5.46 9.24
CA PHE A 240 -0.68 5.49 8.49
C PHE A 240 -1.89 5.62 9.42
N PHE A 241 -1.90 4.88 10.54
CA PHE A 241 -2.96 5.01 11.53
C PHE A 241 -2.86 6.35 12.26
N LEU A 242 -1.73 6.66 12.88
CA LEU A 242 -1.53 7.87 13.68
C LEU A 242 -1.89 9.15 12.90
N ARG A 243 -1.38 9.31 11.67
CA ARG A 243 -1.66 10.48 10.83
C ARG A 243 -3.15 10.64 10.50
N ASN A 244 -3.86 9.52 10.28
CA ASN A 244 -5.30 9.55 10.03
C ASN A 244 -6.13 9.84 11.28
N MET A 245 -5.61 9.53 12.48
CA MET A 245 -6.29 9.69 13.76
C MET A 245 -5.86 10.92 14.56
N ILE A 246 -4.88 11.66 14.08
CA ILE A 246 -4.22 12.76 14.82
C ILE A 246 -5.20 13.78 15.41
N GLU A 247 -6.27 14.10 14.67
CA GLU A 247 -7.32 15.05 15.09
C GLU A 247 -8.16 14.51 16.26
N MET A 248 -8.18 13.19 16.46
CA MET A 248 -9.02 12.51 17.44
C MET A 248 -8.25 12.14 18.71
N ILE A 249 -6.92 12.23 18.67
CA ILE A 249 -6.06 11.95 19.83
C ILE A 249 -6.26 13.05 20.88
N PRO A 250 -6.57 12.70 22.15
CA PRO A 250 -6.73 13.68 23.21
C PRO A 250 -5.44 14.45 23.45
N LYS A 251 -5.52 15.78 23.50
CA LYS A 251 -4.36 16.68 23.57
C LYS A 251 -3.44 16.46 24.77
N GLN A 252 -3.97 15.95 25.88
CA GLN A 252 -3.20 15.70 27.11
C GLN A 252 -2.70 14.25 27.21
N SER A 253 -2.81 13.48 26.14
CA SER A 253 -2.33 12.09 26.10
C SER A 253 -0.86 12.01 25.76
N VAL A 254 -0.23 10.92 26.21
CA VAL A 254 1.06 10.47 25.72
C VAL A 254 0.80 9.37 24.70
N TYR A 255 1.31 9.57 23.48
CA TYR A 255 1.25 8.57 22.42
C TYR A 255 2.60 7.87 22.30
N ILE A 256 2.61 6.56 22.43
CA ILE A 256 3.81 5.72 22.38
C ILE A 256 3.76 4.94 21.08
N ALA A 257 4.58 5.34 20.11
CA ALA A 257 4.70 4.70 18.82
C ALA A 257 5.84 3.67 18.87
N VAL A 258 5.50 2.38 18.78
CA VAL A 258 6.48 1.29 18.82
C VAL A 258 6.69 0.72 17.43
N ASP A 259 7.94 0.63 17.03
CA ASP A 259 8.39 -0.08 15.83
C ASP A 259 9.83 -0.53 16.00
N HIS A 260 10.21 -1.64 15.38
CA HIS A 260 11.59 -2.11 15.41
C HIS A 260 12.49 -1.41 14.38
N ASN A 261 11.89 -0.69 13.42
CA ASN A 261 12.59 -0.04 12.33
C ASN A 261 12.90 1.43 12.64
N PRO A 262 14.17 1.80 12.88
CA PRO A 262 14.56 3.16 13.20
C PRO A 262 14.25 4.14 12.05
N ASN A 263 14.39 3.71 10.81
CA ASN A 263 14.11 4.54 9.65
C ASN A 263 12.61 4.89 9.54
N ALA A 264 11.72 3.96 9.91
CA ALA A 264 10.27 4.23 9.99
C ALA A 264 9.97 5.38 10.97
N HIS A 265 10.59 5.37 12.16
CA HIS A 265 10.44 6.44 13.14
C HIS A 265 10.98 7.79 12.65
N GLN A 266 12.12 7.82 11.95
CA GLN A 266 12.66 9.04 11.36
C GLN A 266 11.68 9.67 10.37
N TRP A 267 11.13 8.85 9.46
CA TRP A 267 10.12 9.30 8.52
C TRP A 267 8.83 9.74 9.20
N LEU A 268 8.34 8.99 10.18
CA LEU A 268 7.14 9.35 10.93
C LEU A 268 7.32 10.71 11.62
N LYS A 269 8.48 10.97 12.22
CA LYS A 269 8.82 12.28 12.83
C LYS A 269 8.82 13.40 11.79
N LYS A 270 9.46 13.19 10.64
CA LYS A 270 9.48 14.16 9.53
C LYS A 270 8.05 14.47 9.06
N ASP A 271 7.25 13.44 8.82
CA ASP A 271 5.85 13.58 8.37
C ASP A 271 4.96 14.33 9.39
N LEU A 272 5.22 14.15 10.69
CA LEU A 272 4.43 14.78 11.76
C LEU A 272 4.92 16.19 12.14
N ALA A 273 6.18 16.53 11.89
CA ALA A 273 6.73 17.87 12.18
C ALA A 273 5.90 18.97 11.51
N ASN A 274 5.36 18.68 10.32
CA ASN A 274 4.54 19.61 9.53
C ASN A 274 3.03 19.51 9.85
N ALA A 275 2.60 18.59 10.72
CA ALA A 275 1.18 18.40 11.02
C ALA A 275 0.57 19.46 11.96
N GLY A 276 1.38 20.42 12.45
CA GLY A 276 0.92 21.60 13.23
C GLY A 276 0.29 21.28 14.59
N LYS A 277 0.45 20.07 15.13
CA LYS A 277 -0.11 19.67 16.42
C LYS A 277 0.96 19.30 17.43
N ASN A 278 0.87 19.91 18.61
CA ASN A 278 1.71 19.57 19.76
C ASN A 278 1.16 18.28 20.43
N LEU A 279 1.42 17.12 19.84
CA LEU A 279 1.21 15.83 20.48
C LEU A 279 2.50 15.42 21.20
N LYS A 280 2.35 14.87 22.40
CA LYS A 280 3.44 14.21 23.11
C LYS A 280 3.62 12.81 22.59
N ILE A 281 4.55 12.63 21.65
CA ILE A 281 4.82 11.32 21.03
C ILE A 281 6.16 10.81 21.53
N LEU A 282 6.15 9.60 22.10
CA LEU A 282 7.34 8.82 22.44
C LEU A 282 7.59 7.81 21.31
N TYR A 283 8.62 8.03 20.52
CA TYR A 283 9.09 7.09 19.52
C TYR A 283 9.97 6.06 20.17
N LEU A 284 9.54 4.81 20.18
CA LEU A 284 10.21 3.71 20.87
C LEU A 284 10.62 2.63 19.85
N CYS A 285 11.93 2.59 19.55
CA CYS A 285 12.50 1.63 18.63
C CYS A 285 12.97 0.38 19.38
N CYS A 286 12.14 -0.67 19.36
CA CYS A 286 12.44 -1.95 20.01
C CYS A 286 11.57 -3.08 19.44
N ASP A 287 11.93 -4.33 19.75
CA ASP A 287 11.07 -5.48 19.54
C ASP A 287 9.82 -5.40 20.43
N PHE A 288 8.67 -5.91 19.95
CA PHE A 288 7.42 -5.91 20.69
C PHE A 288 7.52 -6.68 22.03
N ASN A 289 8.35 -7.72 22.07
CA ASN A 289 8.60 -8.47 23.30
C ASN A 289 9.51 -7.74 24.29
N GLU A 290 10.13 -6.63 23.89
CA GLU A 290 11.10 -5.88 24.70
C GLU A 290 10.64 -4.46 25.04
N ILE A 291 9.34 -4.16 24.91
CA ILE A 291 8.77 -2.84 25.22
C ILE A 291 9.02 -2.49 26.70
N PRO A 292 9.84 -1.47 26.99
CA PRO A 292 10.24 -1.11 28.34
C PRO A 292 9.25 -0.14 28.99
N LEU A 293 8.02 -0.58 29.20
CA LEU A 293 6.97 0.23 29.83
C LEU A 293 6.58 -0.35 31.19
N GLN A 294 6.02 0.52 32.04
CA GLN A 294 5.42 0.10 33.31
C GLN A 294 4.23 -0.82 33.05
N GLU A 295 4.14 -1.92 33.81
CA GLU A 295 2.97 -2.78 33.79
C GLU A 295 1.70 -2.01 34.21
N HIS A 296 0.56 -2.39 33.63
CA HIS A 296 -0.75 -1.78 33.89
C HIS A 296 -0.80 -0.26 33.73
N SER A 297 -0.05 0.30 32.77
CA SER A 297 0.07 1.74 32.55
C SER A 297 -0.71 2.26 31.33
N ILE A 298 -1.09 1.38 30.41
CA ILE A 298 -1.69 1.74 29.11
C ILE A 298 -3.22 1.78 29.20
N ASP A 299 -3.80 2.91 28.80
CA ASP A 299 -5.25 3.13 28.74
C ASP A 299 -5.86 2.71 27.40
N TYR A 300 -5.12 2.89 26.30
CA TYR A 300 -5.57 2.63 24.93
C TYR A 300 -4.50 1.87 24.17
N LEU A 301 -4.87 0.74 23.59
CA LEU A 301 -4.01 -0.03 22.73
C LEU A 301 -4.50 0.06 21.28
N ILE A 302 -3.59 0.40 20.39
CA ILE A 302 -3.78 0.38 18.94
C ILE A 302 -2.84 -0.70 18.36
N ASP A 303 -3.41 -1.61 17.62
CA ASP A 303 -2.68 -2.63 16.89
C ASP A 303 -3.09 -2.52 15.41
N ALA A 304 -2.39 -1.67 14.69
CA ALA A 304 -2.62 -1.44 13.29
C ALA A 304 -1.80 -2.43 12.44
N THR A 305 -2.17 -3.70 12.47
CA THR A 305 -1.49 -4.86 11.84
C THR A 305 -0.19 -5.33 12.52
N GLY A 306 0.18 -4.78 13.67
CA GLY A 306 1.37 -5.21 14.41
C GLY A 306 1.34 -6.70 14.76
N SER A 307 0.23 -7.19 15.35
CA SER A 307 0.05 -8.62 15.65
C SER A 307 0.06 -9.50 14.39
N THR A 308 -0.50 -9.04 13.28
CA THR A 308 -0.46 -9.79 12.02
C THR A 308 0.96 -9.89 11.49
N ASN A 309 1.71 -8.78 11.48
CA ASN A 309 3.10 -8.76 11.03
C ASN A 309 3.97 -9.65 11.92
N TYR A 310 3.78 -9.60 13.23
CA TYR A 310 4.46 -10.48 14.18
C TYR A 310 4.20 -11.97 13.89
N ALA A 311 2.97 -12.33 13.56
CA ALA A 311 2.56 -13.71 13.29
C ALA A 311 3.18 -14.31 12.01
N PHE A 312 3.71 -13.49 11.07
CA PHE A 312 4.46 -14.01 9.94
C PHE A 312 5.76 -14.70 10.36
N ASP A 313 6.37 -14.25 11.47
CA ASP A 313 7.66 -14.75 11.93
C ASP A 313 7.57 -15.58 13.22
N HIS A 314 6.47 -15.46 13.99
CA HIS A 314 6.32 -16.05 15.33
C HIS A 314 5.10 -16.96 15.41
N SER A 315 5.20 -18.02 16.20
CA SER A 315 4.11 -19.00 16.42
C SER A 315 3.26 -18.72 17.67
N ASP A 316 3.70 -17.83 18.54
CA ASP A 316 2.97 -17.32 19.70
C ASP A 316 2.09 -16.12 19.35
N PHE A 317 1.16 -15.78 20.20
CA PHE A 317 0.27 -14.64 20.00
C PHE A 317 0.84 -13.40 20.67
N LEU A 318 1.15 -12.36 19.91
CA LEU A 318 1.80 -11.14 20.43
C LEU A 318 1.11 -10.57 21.67
N MET A 319 -0.21 -10.62 21.70
CA MET A 319 -1.00 -10.05 22.80
C MET A 319 -0.76 -10.73 24.16
N ASP A 320 -0.21 -11.96 24.20
CA ASP A 320 0.17 -12.64 25.46
C ASP A 320 1.23 -11.85 26.23
N SER A 321 2.16 -11.21 25.53
CA SER A 321 3.19 -10.36 26.12
C SER A 321 2.72 -8.92 26.35
N ILE A 322 1.86 -8.40 25.51
CA ILE A 322 1.39 -7.01 25.58
C ILE A 322 0.36 -6.78 26.69
N VAL A 323 -0.48 -7.78 26.98
CA VAL A 323 -1.57 -7.65 27.96
C VAL A 323 -1.10 -7.21 29.34
N THR A 324 0.13 -7.53 29.73
CA THR A 324 0.72 -7.13 31.01
C THR A 324 0.91 -5.61 31.15
N LEU A 325 1.07 -4.91 30.04
CA LEU A 325 1.22 -3.46 30.01
C LEU A 325 -0.11 -2.72 30.16
N LEU A 326 -1.25 -3.42 29.94
CA LEU A 326 -2.56 -2.82 29.83
C LEU A 326 -3.24 -2.68 31.18
N LYS A 327 -3.94 -1.55 31.37
CA LYS A 327 -4.86 -1.40 32.51
C LYS A 327 -6.07 -2.31 32.33
N GLN A 328 -6.70 -2.72 33.42
CA GLN A 328 -7.95 -3.53 33.42
C GLN A 328 -9.13 -2.82 32.72
N THR A 329 -9.01 -1.53 32.46
CA THR A 329 -10.02 -0.73 31.76
C THR A 329 -9.58 -0.37 30.35
N CYS A 330 -8.48 -0.94 29.86
CA CYS A 330 -7.92 -0.62 28.57
C CYS A 330 -8.92 -0.86 27.45
N LEU A 331 -9.01 0.11 26.54
CA LEU A 331 -9.72 -0.03 25.28
C LEU A 331 -8.70 -0.43 24.20
N TYR A 332 -9.03 -1.49 23.50
CA TYR A 332 -8.21 -2.05 22.45
C TYR A 332 -8.89 -1.88 21.09
N GLN A 333 -8.14 -1.39 20.11
CA GLN A 333 -8.53 -1.33 18.72
C GLN A 333 -7.50 -2.10 17.89
N GLY A 334 -7.89 -3.28 17.40
CA GLY A 334 -7.06 -4.17 16.60
C GLY A 334 -7.50 -4.17 15.14
N HIS A 335 -6.51 -4.18 14.23
CA HIS A 335 -6.68 -4.35 12.79
C HIS A 335 -5.83 -5.54 12.38
N PHE A 336 -6.48 -6.61 11.94
CA PHE A 336 -5.85 -7.86 11.54
C PHE A 336 -6.06 -8.10 10.05
N LEU A 337 -5.00 -8.50 9.37
CA LEU A 337 -5.11 -9.05 8.03
C LEU A 337 -5.32 -10.56 8.17
N LEU A 338 -6.48 -11.05 7.74
CA LEU A 338 -6.88 -12.44 7.91
C LEU A 338 -7.13 -13.13 6.57
N PHE A 339 -7.02 -14.46 6.60
CA PHE A 339 -7.26 -15.34 5.46
C PHE A 339 -8.62 -16.02 5.61
N GLU A 340 -9.46 -15.90 4.61
CA GLU A 340 -10.70 -16.68 4.50
C GLU A 340 -10.40 -18.17 4.27
N ASN A 341 -9.35 -18.44 3.50
CA ASN A 341 -8.90 -19.80 3.20
C ASN A 341 -7.40 -19.85 2.94
N PHE A 342 -6.78 -20.98 3.21
CA PHE A 342 -5.40 -21.29 2.84
C PHE A 342 -5.37 -22.25 1.65
N SER A 343 -4.54 -21.96 0.67
CA SER A 343 -4.26 -22.86 -0.45
C SER A 343 -3.26 -23.95 -0.05
N LEU A 344 -3.05 -24.94 -0.93
CA LEU A 344 -2.01 -25.96 -0.71
C LEU A 344 -0.61 -25.36 -0.74
N ASN A 345 -0.43 -24.27 -1.49
CA ASN A 345 0.83 -23.57 -1.68
C ASN A 345 0.96 -22.33 -0.79
N THR A 346 0.14 -22.22 0.26
CA THR A 346 0.19 -21.07 1.18
C THR A 346 1.58 -20.89 1.78
N LEU A 347 1.99 -19.62 1.90
CA LEU A 347 3.24 -19.24 2.55
C LEU A 347 3.15 -19.29 4.08
N ILE A 348 1.93 -19.39 4.64
CA ILE A 348 1.71 -19.38 6.09
C ILE A 348 1.95 -20.78 6.67
N PRO A 349 2.94 -20.96 7.57
CA PRO A 349 3.20 -22.22 8.27
C PRO A 349 1.98 -22.68 9.08
N LYS A 350 1.80 -24.01 9.23
CA LYS A 350 0.61 -24.59 9.88
C LYS A 350 0.40 -24.15 11.32
N ASP A 351 1.49 -24.00 12.07
CA ASP A 351 1.51 -23.60 13.50
C ASP A 351 1.10 -22.14 13.70
N ARG A 352 1.20 -21.31 12.67
CA ARG A 352 0.86 -19.88 12.70
C ARG A 352 -0.51 -19.56 12.14
N ARG A 353 -1.15 -20.46 11.37
CA ARG A 353 -2.41 -20.21 10.64
C ARG A 353 -3.55 -19.75 11.51
N LYS A 354 -3.60 -20.18 12.77
CA LYS A 354 -4.64 -19.77 13.72
C LYS A 354 -4.65 -18.24 13.96
N TRP A 355 -3.49 -17.56 13.83
CA TRP A 355 -3.36 -16.12 13.99
C TRP A 355 -3.80 -15.31 12.77
N PHE A 356 -3.99 -16.00 11.65
CA PHE A 356 -4.52 -15.45 10.41
C PHE A 356 -5.98 -15.86 10.16
N GLN A 357 -6.65 -16.41 11.19
CA GLN A 357 -8.06 -16.79 11.15
C GLN A 357 -8.84 -16.08 12.25
N LYS A 358 -10.04 -15.62 11.93
CA LYS A 358 -10.88 -14.84 12.83
C LYS A 358 -11.16 -15.55 14.15
N GLU A 359 -11.53 -16.84 14.08
CA GLU A 359 -11.81 -17.65 15.27
C GLU A 359 -10.59 -17.74 16.18
N GLY A 360 -9.40 -17.96 15.62
CA GLY A 360 -8.16 -18.05 16.38
C GLY A 360 -7.84 -16.76 17.13
N VAL A 361 -7.97 -15.62 16.46
CA VAL A 361 -7.76 -14.29 17.06
C VAL A 361 -8.81 -14.00 18.14
N GLN A 362 -10.10 -14.23 17.85
CA GLN A 362 -11.18 -13.96 18.80
C GLN A 362 -11.09 -14.83 20.05
N ASP A 363 -10.80 -16.12 19.90
CA ASP A 363 -10.67 -17.06 21.01
C ASP A 363 -9.53 -16.64 21.93
N GLU A 364 -8.39 -16.24 21.38
CA GLU A 364 -7.24 -15.85 22.20
C GLU A 364 -7.47 -14.50 22.91
N LEU A 365 -8.01 -13.50 22.21
CA LEU A 365 -8.40 -12.23 22.84
C LEU A 365 -9.40 -12.46 23.97
N SER A 366 -10.35 -13.37 23.79
CA SER A 366 -11.33 -13.73 24.84
C SER A 366 -10.67 -14.40 26.04
N LYS A 367 -9.69 -15.30 25.85
CA LYS A 367 -8.91 -15.93 26.93
C LYS A 367 -8.10 -14.91 27.71
N LEU A 368 -7.57 -13.87 27.03
CA LEU A 368 -6.86 -12.76 27.66
C LEU A 368 -7.77 -11.78 28.42
N GLY A 369 -9.10 -12.00 28.37
CA GLY A 369 -10.09 -11.20 29.09
C GLY A 369 -10.74 -10.09 28.30
N PHE A 370 -10.38 -9.90 27.03
CA PHE A 370 -11.01 -8.88 26.19
C PHE A 370 -12.47 -9.23 25.86
N LYS A 371 -13.35 -8.27 26.08
CA LYS A 371 -14.76 -8.35 25.70
C LYS A 371 -14.96 -7.57 24.42
N CYS A 372 -15.37 -8.24 23.35
CA CYS A 372 -15.67 -7.62 22.06
C CYS A 372 -16.83 -6.63 22.21
N MET A 373 -16.59 -5.38 21.88
CA MET A 373 -17.59 -4.32 21.85
C MET A 373 -18.13 -4.11 20.44
N ARG A 374 -17.25 -4.23 19.44
CA ARG A 374 -17.59 -4.02 18.03
C ARG A 374 -16.54 -4.70 17.15
N HIS A 375 -16.99 -5.20 16.02
CA HIS A 375 -16.08 -5.68 14.97
C HIS A 375 -16.64 -5.34 13.58
N TYR A 376 -15.78 -5.42 12.57
CA TYR A 376 -16.12 -5.23 11.16
C TYR A 376 -15.15 -6.03 10.29
N GLU A 377 -15.63 -6.50 9.16
CA GLU A 377 -14.86 -7.23 8.15
C GLU A 377 -14.96 -6.47 6.84
N THR A 378 -13.82 -6.25 6.19
CA THR A 378 -13.80 -5.64 4.86
C THR A 378 -14.15 -6.65 3.77
N GLN A 379 -14.19 -6.22 2.52
CA GLN A 379 -14.41 -7.12 1.40
C GLN A 379 -13.24 -8.08 1.21
N LEU A 380 -13.53 -9.27 0.68
CA LEU A 380 -12.52 -10.26 0.32
C LEU A 380 -11.70 -9.78 -0.88
N ILE A 381 -10.39 -9.91 -0.77
CA ILE A 381 -9.41 -9.65 -1.82
C ILE A 381 -8.86 -10.99 -2.29
N SER A 382 -8.92 -11.25 -3.59
CA SER A 382 -8.43 -12.50 -4.21
C SER A 382 -7.25 -12.28 -5.15
N LYS A 383 -6.79 -11.03 -5.31
CA LYS A 383 -5.66 -10.67 -6.18
C LYS A 383 -4.80 -9.66 -5.45
N GLY A 384 -3.50 -9.92 -5.37
CA GLY A 384 -2.50 -8.98 -4.89
C GLY A 384 -1.82 -8.25 -6.04
N GLY A 385 -1.19 -7.10 -5.73
CA GLY A 385 -0.18 -6.47 -6.55
C GLY A 385 1.21 -7.03 -6.21
N PRO A 386 2.26 -6.52 -6.85
CA PRO A 386 3.64 -6.90 -6.53
C PRO A 386 4.05 -6.66 -5.07
N GLY A 387 3.38 -5.72 -4.38
CA GLY A 387 3.64 -5.43 -2.96
C GLY A 387 2.90 -6.34 -1.98
N GLU A 388 1.94 -7.16 -2.44
CA GLU A 388 1.20 -8.11 -1.61
C GLU A 388 1.61 -9.56 -1.93
N ASP A 389 2.89 -9.87 -1.77
CA ASP A 389 3.48 -11.18 -2.04
C ASP A 389 3.29 -12.20 -0.92
N PHE A 390 2.62 -11.82 0.18
CA PHE A 390 2.40 -12.64 1.37
C PHE A 390 1.23 -13.65 1.22
N PHE A 391 0.43 -13.58 0.14
CA PHE A 391 -0.60 -14.58 -0.16
C PHE A 391 -0.53 -15.02 -1.63
N VAL A 392 -1.03 -16.22 -1.93
CA VAL A 392 -0.88 -16.87 -3.23
C VAL A 392 -2.23 -17.07 -3.94
N ASP A 393 -2.17 -17.39 -5.23
CA ASP A 393 -3.36 -17.67 -6.03
C ASP A 393 -4.28 -18.72 -5.38
N GLY A 394 -5.57 -18.43 -5.34
CA GLY A 394 -6.60 -19.27 -4.70
C GLY A 394 -6.86 -18.92 -3.24
N GLU A 395 -6.05 -18.09 -2.62
CA GLU A 395 -6.30 -17.52 -1.29
C GLU A 395 -7.15 -16.25 -1.40
N LYS A 396 -7.85 -15.96 -0.30
CA LYS A 396 -8.61 -14.73 -0.13
C LYS A 396 -8.30 -14.14 1.22
N ILE A 397 -8.03 -12.86 1.25
CA ILE A 397 -7.70 -12.10 2.45
C ILE A 397 -8.72 -10.98 2.68
N TYR A 398 -8.80 -10.50 3.92
CA TYR A 398 -9.63 -9.37 4.32
C TYR A 398 -9.08 -8.74 5.59
N ASN A 399 -9.47 -7.49 5.87
CA ASN A 399 -9.15 -6.87 7.14
C ASN A 399 -10.28 -7.14 8.14
N TYR A 400 -9.91 -7.64 9.30
CA TYR A 400 -10.77 -7.81 10.47
C TYR A 400 -10.44 -6.71 11.48
N LEU A 401 -11.43 -5.91 11.79
CA LEU A 401 -11.32 -4.80 12.72
C LEU A 401 -12.06 -5.15 14.00
N TYR A 402 -11.43 -4.87 15.11
CA TYR A 402 -11.91 -5.24 16.43
C TYR A 402 -11.81 -4.05 17.40
N ILE A 403 -12.83 -3.83 18.18
CA ILE A 403 -12.80 -2.97 19.36
C ILE A 403 -13.25 -3.80 20.54
N GLY A 404 -12.41 -3.84 21.57
CA GLY A 404 -12.67 -4.55 22.80
C GLY A 404 -12.23 -3.77 24.03
N LYS A 405 -12.65 -4.28 25.18
CA LYS A 405 -12.28 -3.78 26.49
C LYS A 405 -11.75 -4.94 27.34
N LEU A 406 -10.65 -4.71 28.02
CA LEU A 406 -10.10 -5.63 29.00
C LEU A 406 -10.91 -5.60 30.28
#